data_c60e0ee092e569671395855b464c58a2
#
_entry.id   c60e0ee092e569671395855b464c58a2
#
_cell.length_a   1.000
_cell.length_b   1.000
_cell.length_c   1.000
_cell.angle_alpha   90.00
_cell.angle_beta   90.00
_cell.angle_gamma   90.00
#
_symmetry.space_group_name_H-M   'P 1'
#
loop_
_entity.id
_entity.type
_entity.pdbx_description
1 polymer ?
#
loop_
_entity_poly.entity_id
_entity_poly.type
_entity_poly.pdbx_seq_one_letter_code
_entity_poly.pdbx_strand_id
1 'polypeptide(L)'
;RLHRRQRQMCIRDRLHPLVCVAFNADFDGDQMAVHVPLSLEAQLEARALMMSTNNILSPASGEPIIQPNQDVVLGIYYLTKEDFNLPGEGRSFVDVHEVKRAYLEKQINLHTKIKVRVKEGDEKNLYETTVGRCLLYEIMPAGLKFEKVNKTLKKKDLLSLIASVYK
;
A
#
# COMPACT_ATOMS: atom_id res chain seq x y z
N ARG A 1 -25.39 -11.16 -28.92
CA ARG A 1 -23.95 -11.55 -29.06
C ARG A 1 -23.01 -10.33 -29.08
N LEU A 2 -23.43 -9.19 -29.59
CA LEU A 2 -22.64 -7.94 -29.57
C LEU A 2 -22.36 -7.41 -28.16
N HIS A 3 -23.35 -7.49 -27.26
CA HIS A 3 -23.17 -7.04 -25.85
C HIS A 3 -22.15 -7.86 -25.05
N ARG A 4 -21.92 -9.12 -25.44
CA ARG A 4 -20.89 -9.95 -24.78
C ARG A 4 -19.48 -9.53 -25.16
N ARG A 5 -19.25 -9.06 -26.39
CA ARG A 5 -17.96 -8.48 -26.82
C ARG A 5 -17.66 -7.14 -26.15
N GLN A 6 -18.66 -6.29 -26.01
CA GLN A 6 -18.50 -5.00 -25.32
C GLN A 6 -18.18 -5.18 -23.83
N ARG A 7 -18.80 -6.15 -23.14
CA ARG A 7 -18.45 -6.49 -21.75
C ARG A 7 -17.01 -7.02 -21.63
N GLN A 8 -16.53 -7.78 -22.60
CA GLN A 8 -15.15 -8.24 -22.63
C GLN A 8 -14.17 -7.08 -22.87
N MET A 9 -14.52 -6.08 -23.67
CA MET A 9 -13.70 -4.89 -23.86
C MET A 9 -13.53 -4.11 -22.55
N CYS A 10 -14.63 -3.86 -21.84
CA CYS A 10 -14.56 -3.15 -20.54
C CYS A 10 -13.75 -3.90 -19.47
N ILE A 11 -13.70 -5.22 -19.49
CA ILE A 11 -12.88 -6.02 -18.56
C ILE A 11 -11.41 -5.95 -18.94
N ARG A 12 -11.08 -5.92 -20.22
CA ARG A 12 -9.71 -5.83 -20.73
C ARG A 12 -9.08 -4.46 -20.51
N ASP A 13 -9.90 -3.41 -20.52
CA ASP A 13 -9.45 -2.04 -20.40
C ASP A 13 -9.14 -1.63 -18.95
N ARG A 14 -9.25 -2.54 -17.99
CA ARG A 14 -8.91 -2.33 -16.59
C ARG A 14 -7.59 -2.99 -16.26
N LEU A 15 -6.59 -2.19 -15.96
CA LEU A 15 -5.29 -2.62 -15.47
C LEU A 15 -5.10 -2.11 -14.05
N HIS A 16 -4.67 -3.00 -13.15
CA HIS A 16 -4.39 -2.60 -11.77
C HIS A 16 -3.17 -1.68 -11.73
N PRO A 17 -3.23 -0.52 -11.02
CA PRO A 17 -2.11 0.45 -11.00
C PRO A 17 -0.77 -0.13 -10.57
N LEU A 18 -0.74 -1.10 -9.66
CA LEU A 18 0.50 -1.72 -9.18
C LEU A 18 1.26 -2.53 -10.24
N VAL A 19 0.60 -3.01 -11.29
CA VAL A 19 1.24 -3.77 -12.37
C VAL A 19 1.67 -2.88 -13.53
N CYS A 20 1.32 -1.60 -13.55
CA CYS A 20 1.69 -0.67 -14.62
C CYS A 20 3.21 -0.55 -14.78
N VAL A 21 3.96 -0.58 -13.69
CA VAL A 21 5.44 -0.51 -13.75
C VAL A 21 6.02 -1.73 -14.45
N ALA A 22 5.50 -2.93 -14.15
CA ALA A 22 5.96 -4.18 -14.76
C ALA A 22 5.67 -4.24 -16.28
N PHE A 23 4.52 -3.70 -16.71
CA PHE A 23 4.15 -3.62 -18.12
C PHE A 23 4.70 -2.38 -18.82
N ASN A 24 5.35 -1.48 -18.09
CA ASN A 24 5.72 -0.14 -18.57
C ASN A 24 4.52 0.56 -19.25
N ALA A 25 3.34 0.42 -18.65
CA ALA A 25 2.09 0.92 -19.19
C ALA A 25 1.68 2.22 -18.51
N ASP A 26 1.15 3.13 -19.30
CA ASP A 26 0.41 4.29 -18.83
C ASP A 26 -1.00 4.30 -19.45
N PHE A 27 -1.79 5.32 -19.18
CA PHE A 27 -3.18 5.41 -19.64
C PHE A 27 -3.37 6.47 -20.72
N ASP A 28 -2.35 6.71 -21.54
CA ASP A 28 -2.35 7.72 -22.59
C ASP A 28 -2.74 7.17 -23.99
N GLY A 29 -3.10 5.90 -24.07
CA GLY A 29 -3.51 5.23 -25.29
C GLY A 29 -2.74 3.95 -25.61
N ASP A 30 -1.99 3.41 -24.65
CA ASP A 30 -1.27 2.14 -24.79
C ASP A 30 -2.19 0.98 -25.17
N GLN A 31 -1.69 0.13 -26.05
CA GLN A 31 -2.38 -1.09 -26.49
C GLN A 31 -1.67 -2.32 -25.92
N MET A 32 -2.47 -3.28 -25.47
CA MET A 32 -1.98 -4.57 -24.97
C MET A 32 -2.68 -5.72 -25.69
N ALA A 33 -1.92 -6.77 -26.00
CA ALA A 33 -2.48 -8.02 -26.52
C ALA A 33 -3.01 -8.88 -25.37
N VAL A 34 -4.14 -9.53 -25.60
CA VAL A 34 -4.74 -10.49 -24.67
C VAL A 34 -4.67 -11.87 -25.30
N HIS A 35 -4.04 -12.82 -24.60
CA HIS A 35 -3.90 -14.20 -25.03
C HIS A 35 -4.66 -15.12 -24.06
N VAL A 36 -5.32 -16.15 -24.63
CA VAL A 36 -5.98 -17.19 -23.85
C VAL A 36 -5.18 -18.48 -23.99
N PRO A 37 -4.63 -19.03 -22.88
CA PRO A 37 -3.91 -20.30 -22.95
C PRO A 37 -4.88 -21.45 -23.24
N LEU A 38 -4.60 -22.23 -24.29
CA LEU A 38 -5.48 -23.30 -24.76
C LEU A 38 -5.06 -24.67 -24.26
N SER A 39 -3.75 -24.94 -24.11
CA SER A 39 -3.25 -26.24 -23.63
C SER A 39 -3.12 -26.25 -22.10
N LEU A 40 -3.10 -27.44 -21.51
CA LEU A 40 -2.92 -27.63 -20.08
C LEU A 40 -1.55 -27.12 -19.61
N GLU A 41 -0.51 -27.37 -20.40
CA GLU A 41 0.85 -26.89 -20.13
C GLU A 41 0.89 -25.37 -20.10
N ALA A 42 0.30 -24.70 -21.09
CA ALA A 42 0.22 -23.24 -21.15
C ALA A 42 -0.57 -22.66 -19.95
N GLN A 43 -1.63 -23.33 -19.51
CA GLN A 43 -2.40 -22.92 -18.33
C GLN A 43 -1.60 -23.07 -17.04
N LEU A 44 -0.79 -24.13 -16.90
CA LEU A 44 0.10 -24.33 -15.77
C LEU A 44 1.22 -23.28 -15.75
N GLU A 45 1.83 -23.00 -16.88
CA GLU A 45 2.86 -21.95 -17.01
C GLU A 45 2.28 -20.58 -16.65
N ALA A 46 1.09 -20.26 -17.15
CA ALA A 46 0.43 -18.99 -16.83
C ALA A 46 0.17 -18.84 -15.33
N ARG A 47 -0.24 -19.90 -14.63
CA ARG A 47 -0.48 -19.87 -13.18
C ARG A 47 0.81 -19.85 -12.36
N ALA A 48 1.80 -20.67 -12.72
CA ALA A 48 3.01 -20.83 -11.94
C ALA A 48 4.02 -19.71 -12.17
N LEU A 49 4.18 -19.25 -13.43
CA LEU A 49 5.25 -18.34 -13.82
C LEU A 49 4.76 -16.92 -14.12
N MET A 50 3.56 -16.75 -14.67
CA MET A 50 3.10 -15.45 -15.17
C MET A 50 2.22 -14.66 -14.23
N MET A 51 1.67 -15.26 -13.16
CA MET A 51 0.85 -14.51 -12.20
C MET A 51 1.66 -13.42 -11.52
N SER A 52 1.10 -12.21 -11.45
CA SER A 52 1.74 -11.05 -10.81
C SER A 52 2.03 -11.28 -9.32
N THR A 53 1.23 -12.09 -8.64
CA THR A 53 1.46 -12.47 -7.23
C THR A 53 2.73 -13.29 -7.03
N ASN A 54 3.18 -14.01 -8.05
CA ASN A 54 4.42 -14.81 -8.02
C ASN A 54 5.64 -14.03 -8.52
N ASN A 55 5.42 -12.83 -9.10
CA ASN A 55 6.47 -11.99 -9.69
C ASN A 55 6.56 -10.63 -9.00
N ILE A 56 6.65 -10.63 -7.68
CA ILE A 56 6.75 -9.40 -6.89
C ILE A 56 8.17 -8.81 -6.97
N LEU A 57 9.19 -9.68 -6.97
CA LEU A 57 10.59 -9.30 -7.08
C LEU A 57 11.12 -9.51 -8.49
N SER A 58 11.99 -8.61 -8.95
CA SER A 58 12.69 -8.74 -10.23
C SER A 58 13.68 -9.90 -10.18
N PRO A 59 13.63 -10.85 -11.12
CA PRO A 59 14.63 -11.91 -11.20
C PRO A 59 16.03 -11.40 -11.56
N ALA A 60 16.14 -10.21 -12.16
CA ALA A 60 17.41 -9.62 -12.55
C ALA A 60 18.11 -8.88 -11.41
N SER A 61 17.37 -8.11 -10.59
CA SER A 61 17.95 -7.25 -9.56
C SER A 61 17.55 -7.64 -8.13
N GLY A 62 16.52 -8.48 -7.96
CA GLY A 62 15.94 -8.78 -6.65
C GLY A 62 15.16 -7.62 -6.01
N GLU A 63 14.99 -6.53 -6.75
CA GLU A 63 14.20 -5.39 -6.27
C GLU A 63 12.71 -5.59 -6.54
N PRO A 64 11.81 -5.02 -5.70
CA PRO A 64 10.38 -5.10 -5.94
C PRO A 64 9.98 -4.45 -7.27
N ILE A 65 9.33 -5.20 -8.15
CA ILE A 65 8.72 -4.68 -9.38
C ILE A 65 7.39 -4.01 -9.06
N ILE A 66 6.62 -4.62 -8.15
CA ILE A 66 5.33 -4.09 -7.72
C ILE A 66 5.57 -2.96 -6.72
N GLN A 67 5.44 -1.74 -7.19
CA GLN A 67 5.72 -0.53 -6.43
C GLN A 67 4.50 0.39 -6.42
N PRO A 68 4.19 1.03 -5.28
CA PRO A 68 3.23 2.11 -5.27
C PRO A 68 3.73 3.26 -6.16
N ASN A 69 2.84 3.78 -7.00
CA ASN A 69 3.15 4.86 -7.93
C ASN A 69 2.05 5.93 -7.92
N GLN A 70 2.34 7.08 -8.51
CA GLN A 70 1.40 8.18 -8.72
C GLN A 70 0.53 8.50 -7.48
N ASP A 71 -0.77 8.33 -7.59
CA ASP A 71 -1.76 8.70 -6.58
C ASP A 71 -1.61 7.95 -5.26
N VAL A 72 -1.13 6.68 -5.32
CA VAL A 72 -0.89 5.88 -4.10
C VAL A 72 0.23 6.50 -3.27
N VAL A 73 1.32 6.93 -3.91
CA VAL A 73 2.45 7.60 -3.22
C VAL A 73 2.00 8.93 -2.63
N LEU A 74 1.21 9.69 -3.39
CA LEU A 74 0.66 10.97 -2.93
C LEU A 74 -0.30 10.76 -1.75
N GLY A 75 -1.16 9.74 -1.81
CA GLY A 75 -2.09 9.39 -0.74
C GLY A 75 -1.37 8.98 0.55
N ILE A 76 -0.32 8.16 0.46
CA ILE A 76 0.47 7.77 1.63
C ILE A 76 1.27 8.97 2.20
N TYR A 77 1.82 9.81 1.33
CA TYR A 77 2.47 11.05 1.77
C TYR A 77 1.49 11.95 2.54
N TYR A 78 0.28 12.16 1.99
CA TYR A 78 -0.77 12.93 2.65
C TYR A 78 -1.18 12.29 3.99
N LEU A 79 -1.38 10.98 4.03
CA LEU A 79 -1.74 10.23 5.23
C LEU A 79 -0.69 10.38 6.35
N THR A 80 0.59 10.39 6.00
CA THR A 80 1.70 10.42 6.97
C THR A 80 2.22 11.82 7.29
N LYS A 81 1.71 12.86 6.61
CA LYS A 81 2.02 14.27 6.90
C LYS A 81 1.55 14.62 8.31
N GLU A 82 2.30 15.47 9.01
CA GLU A 82 1.84 16.10 10.26
C GLU A 82 1.43 17.55 10.02
N ASP A 83 0.49 18.01 10.79
CA ASP A 83 0.05 19.40 10.80
C ASP A 83 -0.14 19.87 12.23
N PHE A 84 -0.04 21.17 12.45
CA PHE A 84 -0.02 21.78 13.77
C PHE A 84 -1.35 22.49 14.06
N ASN A 85 -1.61 22.73 15.34
CA ASN A 85 -2.81 23.44 15.84
C ASN A 85 -4.13 22.75 15.46
N LEU A 86 -4.14 21.42 15.44
CA LEU A 86 -5.34 20.65 15.14
C LEU A 86 -6.08 20.21 16.41
N PRO A 87 -7.40 19.99 16.33
CA PRO A 87 -8.18 19.48 17.45
C PRO A 87 -7.61 18.17 17.99
N GLY A 88 -7.46 18.09 19.33
CA GLY A 88 -6.97 16.89 20.00
C GLY A 88 -5.46 16.71 19.99
N GLU A 89 -4.70 17.72 19.62
CA GLU A 89 -3.22 17.68 19.66
C GLU A 89 -2.71 17.38 21.07
N GLY A 90 -1.69 16.51 21.17
CA GLY A 90 -1.06 16.11 22.41
C GLY A 90 -1.83 15.08 23.25
N ARG A 91 -3.01 14.65 22.84
CA ARG A 91 -3.75 13.58 23.54
C ARG A 91 -2.97 12.28 23.54
N SER A 92 -3.14 11.53 24.65
CA SER A 92 -2.52 10.21 24.82
C SER A 92 -3.57 9.12 24.69
N PHE A 93 -3.25 8.06 23.93
CA PHE A 93 -4.10 6.91 23.68
C PHE A 93 -3.43 5.62 24.14
N VAL A 94 -4.24 4.67 24.60
CA VAL A 94 -3.75 3.40 25.13
C VAL A 94 -3.31 2.44 24.01
N ASP A 95 -4.01 2.49 22.87
CA ASP A 95 -3.71 1.66 21.70
C ASP A 95 -4.15 2.32 20.39
N VAL A 96 -3.83 1.66 19.26
CA VAL A 96 -4.19 2.11 17.91
C VAL A 96 -5.71 2.04 17.68
N HIS A 97 -6.42 1.10 18.32
CA HIS A 97 -7.86 0.96 18.16
C HIS A 97 -8.62 2.14 18.80
N GLU A 98 -8.13 2.64 19.93
CA GLU A 98 -8.69 3.84 20.57
C GLU A 98 -8.50 5.08 19.67
N VAL A 99 -7.31 5.22 19.04
CA VAL A 99 -7.05 6.29 18.07
C VAL A 99 -8.05 6.23 16.91
N LYS A 100 -8.26 5.04 16.35
CA LYS A 100 -9.21 4.83 15.25
C LYS A 100 -10.63 5.21 15.62
N ARG A 101 -11.09 4.86 16.84
CA ARG A 101 -12.40 5.24 17.35
C ARG A 101 -12.54 6.75 17.47
N ALA A 102 -11.57 7.41 18.10
CA ALA A 102 -11.56 8.87 18.24
C ALA A 102 -11.56 9.60 16.90
N TYR A 103 -10.88 9.03 15.90
CA TYR A 103 -10.88 9.55 14.53
C TYR A 103 -12.25 9.40 13.86
N LEU A 104 -12.89 8.23 13.98
CA LEU A 104 -14.24 7.99 13.43
C LEU A 104 -15.31 8.89 14.10
N GLU A 105 -15.15 9.19 15.38
CA GLU A 105 -15.98 10.13 16.13
C GLU A 105 -15.66 11.61 15.84
N LYS A 106 -14.71 11.88 14.93
CA LYS A 106 -14.26 13.23 14.54
C LYS A 106 -13.72 14.08 15.71
N GLN A 107 -13.22 13.45 16.77
CA GLN A 107 -12.60 14.13 17.91
C GLN A 107 -11.15 14.58 17.60
N ILE A 108 -10.51 13.90 16.66
CA ILE A 108 -9.13 14.16 16.19
C ILE A 108 -9.10 14.12 14.66
N ASN A 109 -8.16 14.85 14.05
CA ASN A 109 -7.94 14.86 12.63
C ASN A 109 -6.81 13.88 12.22
N LEU A 110 -6.76 13.55 10.93
CA LEU A 110 -5.78 12.61 10.36
C LEU A 110 -4.33 13.01 10.64
N HIS A 111 -4.04 14.31 10.60
CA HIS A 111 -2.70 14.88 10.74
C HIS A 111 -2.37 15.32 12.17
N THR A 112 -3.33 15.12 13.11
CA THR A 112 -3.15 15.53 14.52
C THR A 112 -2.02 14.74 15.16
N LYS A 113 -1.12 15.45 15.86
CA LYS A 113 -0.03 14.87 16.61
C LYS A 113 -0.54 14.34 17.95
N ILE A 114 -0.30 13.06 18.21
CA ILE A 114 -0.81 12.31 19.36
C ILE A 114 0.29 11.46 19.98
N LYS A 115 0.04 10.99 21.20
CA LYS A 115 0.88 10.00 21.88
C LYS A 115 0.11 8.69 21.95
N VAL A 116 0.70 7.60 21.48
CA VAL A 116 0.04 6.28 21.48
C VAL A 116 1.01 5.20 21.95
N ARG A 117 0.47 4.23 22.69
CA ARG A 117 1.21 3.00 23.01
C ARG A 117 1.01 1.99 21.89
N VAL A 118 2.12 1.64 21.24
CA VAL A 118 2.12 0.61 20.19
C VAL A 118 2.71 -0.65 20.76
N LYS A 119 2.04 -1.78 20.50
CA LYS A 119 2.54 -3.10 20.85
C LYS A 119 3.43 -3.59 19.74
N GLU A 120 4.71 -3.81 20.05
CA GLU A 120 5.70 -4.41 19.16
C GLU A 120 6.17 -5.75 19.77
N GLY A 121 5.60 -6.86 19.29
CA GLY A 121 5.81 -8.15 19.94
C GLY A 121 5.23 -8.16 21.35
N ASP A 122 6.08 -8.37 22.36
CA ASP A 122 5.69 -8.38 23.78
C ASP A 122 5.88 -7.02 24.48
N GLU A 123 6.56 -6.08 23.85
CA GLU A 123 6.83 -4.76 24.43
C GLU A 123 5.77 -3.74 24.02
N LYS A 124 5.45 -2.82 24.96
CA LYS A 124 4.56 -1.69 24.71
C LYS A 124 5.35 -0.39 24.87
N ASN A 125 5.61 0.25 23.76
CA ASN A 125 6.35 1.50 23.71
C ASN A 125 5.43 2.69 23.44
N LEU A 126 5.71 3.81 24.08
CA LEU A 126 4.99 5.07 23.86
C LEU A 126 5.68 5.84 22.74
N TYR A 127 4.95 6.11 21.67
CA TYR A 127 5.43 6.89 20.54
C TYR A 127 4.64 8.19 20.38
N GLU A 128 5.36 9.23 20.01
CA GLU A 128 4.77 10.47 19.51
C GLU A 128 4.64 10.36 17.99
N THR A 129 3.40 10.52 17.50
CA THR A 129 3.06 10.18 16.10
C THR A 129 1.82 10.94 15.64
N THR A 130 1.34 10.67 14.44
CA THR A 130 0.07 11.19 13.92
C THR A 130 -0.98 10.08 13.77
N VAL A 131 -2.23 10.46 13.76
CA VAL A 131 -3.36 9.53 13.56
C VAL A 131 -3.18 8.73 12.28
N GLY A 132 -2.80 9.39 11.17
CA GLY A 132 -2.61 8.73 9.88
C GLY A 132 -1.49 7.68 9.88
N ARG A 133 -0.39 7.91 10.62
CA ARG A 133 0.69 6.92 10.76
C ARG A 133 0.24 5.70 11.58
N CYS A 134 -0.61 5.90 12.59
CA CYS A 134 -1.22 4.80 13.34
C CYS A 134 -2.12 3.94 12.44
N LEU A 135 -2.97 4.57 11.63
CA LEU A 135 -3.86 3.86 10.70
C LEU A 135 -3.06 3.10 9.63
N LEU A 136 -1.97 3.67 9.15
CA LEU A 136 -1.06 3.00 8.22
C LEU A 136 -0.40 1.78 8.86
N TYR A 137 0.04 1.90 10.13
CA TYR A 137 0.68 0.80 10.84
C TYR A 137 -0.26 -0.40 11.07
N GLU A 138 -1.58 -0.15 11.27
CA GLU A 138 -2.57 -1.20 11.45
C GLU A 138 -2.63 -2.20 10.27
N ILE A 139 -2.34 -1.72 9.05
CA ILE A 139 -2.35 -2.56 7.83
C ILE A 139 -0.98 -3.17 7.49
N MET A 140 0.07 -2.84 8.26
CA MET A 140 1.41 -3.38 8.02
C MET A 140 1.53 -4.81 8.55
N PRO A 141 2.39 -5.64 7.94
CA PRO A 141 2.63 -6.99 8.41
C PRO A 141 3.27 -7.00 9.79
N ALA A 142 2.96 -8.05 10.57
CA ALA A 142 3.56 -8.27 11.88
C ALA A 142 5.09 -8.39 11.78
N GLY A 143 5.79 -7.80 12.74
CA GLY A 143 7.26 -7.81 12.79
C GLY A 143 7.93 -6.54 12.26
N LEU A 144 7.18 -5.63 11.62
CA LEU A 144 7.73 -4.33 11.25
C LEU A 144 7.75 -3.39 12.46
N LYS A 145 8.92 -2.78 12.73
CA LYS A 145 9.04 -1.77 13.79
C LYS A 145 8.29 -0.50 13.43
N PHE A 146 7.56 0.06 14.39
CA PHE A 146 6.77 1.29 14.21
C PHE A 146 7.62 2.50 13.80
N GLU A 147 8.86 2.58 14.25
CA GLU A 147 9.80 3.66 13.91
C GLU A 147 9.99 3.84 12.39
N LYS A 148 9.93 2.74 11.62
CA LYS A 148 10.06 2.80 10.15
C LYS A 148 8.88 3.49 9.48
N VAL A 149 7.71 3.47 10.12
CA VAL A 149 6.47 4.08 9.63
C VAL A 149 6.27 5.47 10.22
N ASN A 150 6.87 5.75 11.41
CA ASN A 150 6.70 7.01 12.14
C ASN A 150 7.47 8.18 11.54
N LYS A 151 7.32 8.39 10.25
CA LYS A 151 7.85 9.54 9.50
C LYS A 151 6.96 9.87 8.32
N THR A 152 7.12 11.04 7.74
CA THR A 152 6.45 11.37 6.49
C THR A 152 7.07 10.53 5.36
N LEU A 153 6.28 9.62 4.80
CA LEU A 153 6.74 8.64 3.82
C LEU A 153 6.76 9.24 2.41
N LYS A 154 7.92 9.21 1.78
CA LYS A 154 8.13 9.54 0.37
C LYS A 154 8.32 8.26 -0.45
N LYS A 155 8.36 8.37 -1.78
CA LYS A 155 8.53 7.22 -2.69
C LYS A 155 9.72 6.32 -2.31
N LYS A 156 10.88 6.92 -2.01
CA LYS A 156 12.10 6.16 -1.60
C LYS A 156 11.90 5.41 -0.30
N ASP A 157 11.20 6.02 0.67
CA ASP A 157 10.91 5.39 1.96
C ASP A 157 9.99 4.18 1.80
N LEU A 158 8.98 4.29 0.93
CA LEU A 158 8.07 3.18 0.61
C LEU A 158 8.82 2.00 -0.02
N LEU A 159 9.72 2.26 -0.96
CA LEU A 159 10.55 1.21 -1.56
C LEU A 159 11.42 0.50 -0.53
N SER A 160 12.08 1.28 0.35
CA SER A 160 12.90 0.71 1.43
C SER A 160 12.07 -0.08 2.44
N LEU A 161 10.83 0.34 2.68
CA LEU A 161 9.86 -0.35 3.55
C LEU A 161 9.47 -1.70 2.94
N ILE A 162 9.07 -1.73 1.67
CA ILE A 162 8.72 -2.96 0.94
C ILE A 162 9.92 -3.93 0.94
N ALA A 163 11.11 -3.45 0.59
CA ALA A 163 12.32 -4.28 0.60
C ALA A 163 12.65 -4.84 2.00
N SER A 164 12.32 -4.12 3.08
CA SER A 164 12.56 -4.59 4.45
C SER A 164 11.54 -5.62 4.96
N VAL A 165 10.36 -5.69 4.32
CA VAL A 165 9.34 -6.69 4.63
C VAL A 165 9.63 -8.02 3.94
N TYR A 166 10.28 -7.98 2.75
CA TYR A 166 10.62 -9.17 1.98
C TYR A 166 11.96 -9.83 2.39
N LYS A 167 12.75 -9.19 3.25
CA LYS A 167 13.95 -9.77 3.85
C LYS A 167 13.64 -10.46 5.17
#